data_4d5862a2a937bf898b3fcfd6946277ee
#
_entry.id   4d5862a2a937bf898b3fcfd6946277ee
#
_cell.length_a   1.000
_cell.length_b   1.000
_cell.length_c   1.000
_cell.angle_alpha   90.00
_cell.angle_beta   90.00
_cell.angle_gamma   90.00
#
_symmetry.space_group_name_H-M   'P 1'
#
loop_
_entity.id
_entity.type
_entity.pdbx_description
1 polymer ?
#
loop_
_entity_poly.entity_id
_entity_poly.type
_entity_poly.pdbx_seq_one_letter_code
_entity_poly.pdbx_strand_id
1 'polypeptide(L)'
;MKLESARAYAVQTPPPNLGGVFWFFVRLETDDGRVGWGECAVLFSLYGLDRSFSQLVEDNFNRYLQGQDPLNREVLTKRMYEGLTSQNAGYFSSGLISAFDLAMWDLCGKHFDAPICDLLGGRYRERMRTYTYIYADLAEGSMASTTGNWSNNPEGVAEAARRLVGEGFTGLK
;
A
#
# COMPACT_ATOMS: atom_id res chain seq x y z
N MET A 1 -14.78 -19.38 -8.79
CA MET A 1 -13.67 -18.71 -8.07
C MET A 1 -14.24 -18.09 -6.81
N LYS A 2 -13.79 -18.56 -5.65
CA LYS A 2 -14.21 -18.01 -4.36
C LYS A 2 -13.00 -17.76 -3.49
N LEU A 3 -13.03 -16.70 -2.69
CA LEU A 3 -11.98 -16.36 -1.75
C LEU A 3 -11.92 -17.41 -0.63
N GLU A 4 -10.76 -18.05 -0.48
CA GLU A 4 -10.55 -19.14 0.48
C GLU A 4 -9.73 -18.68 1.68
N SER A 5 -8.68 -17.86 1.46
CA SER A 5 -7.80 -17.41 2.53
C SER A 5 -7.23 -16.02 2.29
N ALA A 6 -6.85 -15.37 3.39
CA ALA A 6 -6.08 -14.13 3.38
C ALA A 6 -4.85 -14.26 4.28
N ARG A 7 -3.75 -13.64 3.87
CA ARG A 7 -2.54 -13.53 4.67
C ARG A 7 -1.96 -12.12 4.59
N ALA A 8 -1.60 -11.58 5.75
CA ALA A 8 -0.90 -10.32 5.86
C ALA A 8 0.62 -10.51 5.88
N TYR A 9 1.32 -9.52 5.33
CA TYR A 9 2.78 -9.44 5.36
C TYR A 9 3.18 -8.05 5.80
N ALA A 10 3.96 -7.96 6.86
CA ALA A 10 4.63 -6.74 7.30
C ALA A 10 6.10 -6.86 6.89
N VAL A 11 6.51 -6.08 5.92
CA VAL A 11 7.88 -6.09 5.38
C VAL A 11 8.61 -4.90 5.96
N GLN A 12 9.63 -5.16 6.77
CA GLN A 12 10.47 -4.09 7.30
C GLN A 12 11.34 -3.51 6.19
N THR A 13 11.31 -2.18 6.08
CA THR A 13 12.17 -1.48 5.12
C THR A 13 13.61 -1.40 5.65
N PRO A 14 14.62 -1.50 4.78
CA PRO A 14 15.99 -1.30 5.21
C PRO A 14 16.21 0.16 5.65
N PRO A 15 17.16 0.40 6.55
CA PRO A 15 17.57 1.78 6.85
C PRO A 15 17.97 2.53 5.55
N PRO A 16 17.63 3.80 5.45
CA PRO A 16 17.06 4.73 6.42
C PRO A 16 15.53 4.73 6.53
N ASN A 17 14.83 3.63 6.20
CA ASN A 17 13.38 3.46 6.31
C ASN A 17 12.57 4.49 5.50
N LEU A 18 13.02 4.79 4.29
CA LEU A 18 12.32 5.69 3.37
C LEU A 18 10.92 5.16 3.06
N GLY A 19 9.90 5.99 3.25
CA GLY A 19 8.51 5.59 3.07
C GLY A 19 7.87 4.92 4.29
N GLY A 20 8.60 4.72 5.39
CA GLY A 20 8.11 4.13 6.65
C GLY A 20 8.88 2.90 7.08
N VAL A 21 8.69 2.49 8.34
CA VAL A 21 9.39 1.35 8.95
C VAL A 21 8.91 0.02 8.37
N PHE A 22 7.63 -0.08 8.06
CA PHE A 22 7.02 -1.27 7.49
C PHE A 22 6.20 -0.93 6.25
N TRP A 23 6.22 -1.85 5.30
CA TRP A 23 5.27 -1.92 4.20
C TRP A 23 4.36 -3.11 4.45
N PHE A 24 3.06 -2.91 4.29
CA PHE A 24 2.05 -3.91 4.59
C PHE A 24 1.37 -4.39 3.31
N PHE A 25 1.31 -5.70 3.15
CA PHE A 25 0.67 -6.33 2.00
C PHE A 25 -0.37 -7.34 2.45
N VAL A 26 -1.41 -7.47 1.66
CA VAL A 26 -2.43 -8.52 1.80
C VAL A 26 -2.33 -9.43 0.59
N ARG A 27 -2.27 -10.73 0.86
CA ARG A 27 -2.37 -11.78 -0.14
C ARG A 27 -3.72 -12.47 0.02
N LEU A 28 -4.52 -12.48 -1.03
CA LEU A 28 -5.75 -13.26 -1.12
C LEU A 28 -5.50 -14.51 -1.96
N GLU A 29 -6.12 -15.61 -1.59
CA GLU A 29 -6.09 -16.87 -2.35
C GLU A 29 -7.51 -17.35 -2.60
N THR A 30 -7.75 -17.91 -3.77
CA THR A 30 -9.03 -18.47 -4.18
C THR A 30 -9.01 -19.98 -4.15
N ASP A 31 -10.19 -20.60 -4.11
CA ASP A 31 -10.43 -22.04 -4.13
C ASP A 31 -9.83 -22.77 -5.35
N ASP A 32 -9.54 -22.04 -6.42
CA ASP A 32 -8.86 -22.54 -7.63
C ASP A 32 -7.35 -22.20 -7.67
N GLY A 33 -6.80 -21.74 -6.55
CA GLY A 33 -5.35 -21.51 -6.37
C GLY A 33 -4.81 -20.19 -6.95
N ARG A 34 -5.67 -19.29 -7.44
CA ARG A 34 -5.22 -17.97 -7.86
C ARG A 34 -4.90 -17.11 -6.66
N VAL A 35 -3.89 -16.25 -6.84
CA VAL A 35 -3.40 -15.34 -5.80
C VAL A 35 -3.48 -13.91 -6.28
N GLY A 36 -4.05 -13.04 -5.43
CA GLY A 36 -4.05 -11.59 -5.63
C GLY A 36 -3.33 -10.87 -4.51
N TRP A 37 -2.67 -9.76 -4.85
CA TRP A 37 -1.90 -8.94 -3.93
C TRP A 37 -2.41 -7.52 -3.87
N GLY A 38 -2.44 -6.97 -2.66
CA GLY A 38 -2.74 -5.56 -2.41
C GLY A 38 -1.85 -4.98 -1.34
N GLU A 39 -1.60 -3.68 -1.43
CA GLU A 39 -0.79 -2.92 -0.48
C GLU A 39 -1.70 -2.11 0.45
N CYS A 40 -1.40 -2.11 1.75
CA CYS A 40 -2.05 -1.27 2.74
C CYS A 40 -1.15 -0.09 3.09
N ALA A 41 -1.57 1.11 2.73
CA ALA A 41 -0.94 2.32 3.21
C ALA A 41 -1.31 2.55 4.68
N VAL A 42 -0.34 2.47 5.57
CA VAL A 42 -0.50 2.73 7.01
C VAL A 42 0.51 3.73 7.50
N LEU A 43 0.18 4.42 8.60
CA LEU A 43 1.02 5.45 9.19
C LEU A 43 2.37 4.89 9.66
N PHE A 44 3.41 5.61 9.32
CA PHE A 44 4.83 5.25 9.31
C PHE A 44 5.46 4.81 10.63
N SER A 45 4.83 5.03 11.78
CA SER A 45 5.54 4.99 13.07
C SER A 45 4.84 4.21 14.17
N LEU A 46 3.82 3.41 13.88
CA LEU A 46 3.15 2.61 14.91
C LEU A 46 3.86 1.29 15.10
N TYR A 47 4.82 1.26 16.01
CA TYR A 47 5.44 0.02 16.44
C TYR A 47 4.40 -0.93 17.05
N GLY A 48 4.48 -2.21 16.71
CA GLY A 48 3.51 -3.23 17.12
C GLY A 48 2.32 -3.36 16.15
N LEU A 49 2.18 -2.48 15.17
CA LEU A 49 1.15 -2.58 14.15
C LEU A 49 1.37 -3.80 13.23
N ASP A 50 2.62 -4.20 13.03
CA ASP A 50 3.01 -5.42 12.32
C ASP A 50 2.28 -6.66 12.86
N ARG A 51 2.17 -6.79 14.18
CA ARG A 51 1.44 -7.89 14.84
C ARG A 51 -0.07 -7.73 14.75
N SER A 52 -0.56 -6.53 15.00
CA SER A 52 -1.99 -6.22 14.98
C SER A 52 -2.57 -6.30 13.56
N PHE A 53 -1.78 -5.99 12.55
CA PHE A 53 -2.21 -5.99 11.16
C PHE A 53 -2.64 -7.39 10.69
N SER A 54 -1.89 -8.42 11.06
CA SER A 54 -2.23 -9.80 10.69
C SER A 54 -3.60 -10.22 11.22
N GLN A 55 -3.88 -9.89 12.48
CA GLN A 55 -5.17 -10.20 13.08
C GLN A 55 -6.31 -9.43 12.43
N LEU A 56 -6.08 -8.14 12.13
CA LEU A 56 -7.10 -7.32 11.45
C LEU A 56 -7.41 -7.82 10.04
N VAL A 57 -6.41 -8.28 9.30
CA VAL A 57 -6.63 -8.88 7.98
C VAL A 57 -7.45 -10.16 8.10
N GLU A 58 -7.11 -11.05 9.02
CA GLU A 58 -7.82 -12.30 9.24
C GLU A 58 -9.29 -12.08 9.62
N ASP A 59 -9.54 -11.26 10.65
CA ASP A 59 -10.89 -11.01 11.15
C ASP A 59 -11.79 -10.36 10.09
N ASN A 60 -11.26 -9.39 9.34
CA ASN A 60 -12.04 -8.71 8.32
C ASN A 60 -12.22 -9.57 7.06
N PHE A 61 -11.24 -10.39 6.70
CA PHE A 61 -11.41 -11.38 5.66
C PHE A 61 -12.54 -12.35 5.99
N ASN A 62 -12.51 -12.97 7.17
CA ASN A 62 -13.51 -13.92 7.62
C ASN A 62 -14.91 -13.29 7.67
N ARG A 63 -15.01 -12.04 8.07
CA ARG A 63 -16.28 -11.34 8.20
C ARG A 63 -16.91 -10.94 6.86
N TYR A 64 -16.10 -10.48 5.89
CA TYR A 64 -16.63 -9.83 4.70
C TYR A 64 -16.36 -10.57 3.39
N LEU A 65 -15.27 -11.34 3.31
CA LEU A 65 -14.72 -11.82 2.05
C LEU A 65 -14.71 -13.35 1.93
N GLN A 66 -14.61 -14.08 3.02
CA GLN A 66 -14.53 -15.55 2.98
C GLN A 66 -15.69 -16.16 2.19
N GLY A 67 -15.39 -17.03 1.23
CA GLY A 67 -16.36 -17.70 0.38
C GLY A 67 -17.04 -16.81 -0.66
N GLN A 68 -16.72 -15.51 -0.71
CA GLN A 68 -17.27 -14.60 -1.70
C GLN A 68 -16.53 -14.71 -3.04
N ASP A 69 -17.20 -14.31 -4.12
CA ASP A 69 -16.58 -14.21 -5.44
C ASP A 69 -15.89 -12.85 -5.58
N PRO A 70 -14.54 -12.80 -5.77
CA PRO A 70 -13.82 -11.54 -5.93
C PRO A 70 -14.24 -10.74 -7.17
N LEU A 71 -14.91 -11.34 -8.14
CA LEU A 71 -15.46 -10.60 -9.29
C LEU A 71 -16.61 -9.66 -8.87
N ASN A 72 -17.23 -9.89 -7.72
CA ASN A 72 -18.20 -8.96 -7.13
C ASN A 72 -17.52 -7.85 -6.29
N ARG A 73 -16.35 -7.44 -6.69
CA ARG A 73 -15.45 -6.53 -5.97
C ARG A 73 -16.15 -5.25 -5.45
N GLU A 74 -16.94 -4.58 -6.30
CA GLU A 74 -17.65 -3.34 -5.91
C GLU A 74 -18.58 -3.57 -4.72
N VAL A 75 -19.33 -4.67 -4.73
CA VAL A 75 -20.25 -4.99 -3.63
C VAL A 75 -19.48 -5.30 -2.35
N LEU A 76 -18.37 -6.03 -2.46
CA LEU A 76 -17.54 -6.42 -1.32
C LEU A 76 -16.83 -5.20 -0.71
N THR A 77 -16.24 -4.36 -1.53
CA THR A 77 -15.59 -3.11 -1.10
C THR A 77 -16.60 -2.17 -0.43
N LYS A 78 -17.79 -2.03 -1.00
CA LYS A 78 -18.86 -1.22 -0.39
C LYS A 78 -19.25 -1.75 0.99
N ARG A 79 -19.45 -3.06 1.14
CA ARG A 79 -19.78 -3.67 2.44
C ARG A 79 -18.69 -3.44 3.49
N MET A 80 -17.42 -3.59 3.12
CA MET A 80 -16.30 -3.29 4.01
C MET A 80 -16.28 -1.81 4.38
N TYR A 81 -16.47 -0.92 3.41
CA TYR A 81 -16.50 0.52 3.65
C TYR A 81 -17.61 0.89 4.64
N GLU A 82 -18.84 0.45 4.41
CA GLU A 82 -19.98 0.71 5.29
C GLU A 82 -19.75 0.14 6.71
N GLY A 83 -19.17 -1.06 6.81
CA GLY A 83 -18.94 -1.71 8.10
C GLY A 83 -17.76 -1.15 8.91
N LEU A 84 -16.71 -0.68 8.24
CA LEU A 84 -15.48 -0.25 8.90
C LEU A 84 -15.36 1.27 9.08
N THR A 85 -16.14 2.05 8.33
CA THR A 85 -16.05 3.52 8.37
C THR A 85 -17.29 4.22 8.92
N SER A 86 -18.36 3.48 9.18
CA SER A 86 -19.65 4.04 9.61
C SER A 86 -19.57 4.89 10.88
N GLN A 87 -18.68 4.54 11.80
CA GLN A 87 -18.50 5.25 13.08
C GLN A 87 -17.24 6.12 13.10
N ASN A 88 -16.21 5.71 12.36
CA ASN A 88 -14.91 6.37 12.37
C ASN A 88 -14.16 6.09 11.07
N ALA A 89 -14.36 6.96 10.09
CA ALA A 89 -13.55 6.94 8.88
C ALA A 89 -12.12 7.36 9.22
N GLY A 90 -11.17 6.45 9.09
CA GLY A 90 -9.77 6.68 9.41
C GLY A 90 -8.82 6.23 8.29
N TYR A 91 -7.63 6.78 8.31
CA TYR A 91 -6.58 6.43 7.35
C TYR A 91 -6.27 4.92 7.37
N PHE A 92 -6.28 4.32 8.57
CA PHE A 92 -5.98 2.91 8.75
C PHE A 92 -7.07 1.99 8.19
N SER A 93 -8.35 2.26 8.51
CA SER A 93 -9.47 1.48 7.97
C SER A 93 -9.57 1.58 6.44
N SER A 94 -9.36 2.78 5.90
CA SER A 94 -9.32 3.00 4.46
C SER A 94 -8.16 2.28 3.79
N GLY A 95 -6.98 2.26 4.42
CA GLY A 95 -5.81 1.51 3.94
C GLY A 95 -6.06 0.01 3.89
N LEU A 96 -6.69 -0.55 4.92
CA LEU A 96 -7.06 -1.96 4.95
C LEU A 96 -8.06 -2.35 3.86
N ILE A 97 -9.11 -1.53 3.68
CA ILE A 97 -10.09 -1.73 2.60
C ILE A 97 -9.40 -1.66 1.24
N SER A 98 -8.53 -0.66 1.03
CA SER A 98 -7.77 -0.53 -0.22
C SER A 98 -6.89 -1.73 -0.50
N ALA A 99 -6.25 -2.32 0.50
CA ALA A 99 -5.42 -3.51 0.32
C ALA A 99 -6.25 -4.72 -0.16
N PHE A 100 -7.43 -4.93 0.42
CA PHE A 100 -8.33 -5.98 -0.06
C PHE A 100 -8.87 -5.68 -1.48
N ASP A 101 -9.22 -4.43 -1.75
CA ASP A 101 -9.72 -4.03 -3.07
C ASP A 101 -8.66 -4.21 -4.15
N LEU A 102 -7.43 -3.79 -3.91
CA LEU A 102 -6.29 -3.99 -4.81
C LEU A 102 -6.02 -5.48 -5.06
N ALA A 103 -6.06 -6.31 -4.01
CA ALA A 103 -5.88 -7.75 -4.15
C ALA A 103 -7.00 -8.40 -4.99
N MET A 104 -8.25 -7.95 -4.85
CA MET A 104 -9.35 -8.40 -5.69
C MET A 104 -9.20 -7.91 -7.14
N TRP A 105 -8.70 -6.69 -7.37
CA TRP A 105 -8.37 -6.21 -8.71
C TRP A 105 -7.29 -7.05 -9.38
N ASP A 106 -6.25 -7.44 -8.64
CA ASP A 106 -5.19 -8.31 -9.15
C ASP A 106 -5.75 -9.70 -9.53
N LEU A 107 -6.67 -10.25 -8.72
CA LEU A 107 -7.41 -11.48 -9.07
C LEU A 107 -8.27 -11.30 -10.32
N CYS A 108 -8.96 -10.18 -10.47
CA CYS A 108 -9.76 -9.88 -11.66
C CYS A 108 -8.88 -9.82 -12.91
N GLY A 109 -7.76 -9.10 -12.85
CA GLY A 109 -6.80 -9.02 -13.96
C GLY A 109 -6.29 -10.40 -14.39
N LYS A 110 -5.93 -11.25 -13.42
CA LYS A 110 -5.49 -12.63 -13.66
C LYS A 110 -6.62 -13.53 -14.17
N HIS A 111 -7.85 -13.31 -13.73
CA HIS A 111 -9.01 -14.07 -14.20
C HIS A 111 -9.33 -13.78 -15.67
N PHE A 112 -9.29 -12.52 -16.06
CA PHE A 112 -9.58 -12.09 -17.43
C PHE A 112 -8.36 -12.10 -18.37
N ASP A 113 -7.19 -12.49 -17.84
CA ASP A 113 -5.91 -12.42 -18.56
C ASP A 113 -5.66 -11.03 -19.18
N ALA A 114 -5.96 -9.99 -18.42
CA ALA A 114 -5.90 -8.61 -18.86
C ALA A 114 -5.23 -7.71 -17.83
N PRO A 115 -4.42 -6.73 -18.26
CA PRO A 115 -3.93 -5.68 -17.38
C PRO A 115 -5.09 -4.91 -16.74
N ILE A 116 -4.93 -4.54 -15.46
CA ILE A 116 -5.98 -3.79 -14.73
C ILE A 116 -6.34 -2.49 -15.44
N CYS A 117 -5.37 -1.81 -16.08
CA CYS A 117 -5.64 -0.58 -16.84
C CYS A 117 -6.63 -0.81 -17.98
N ASP A 118 -6.62 -1.97 -18.62
CA ASP A 118 -7.56 -2.28 -19.70
C ASP A 118 -8.97 -2.54 -19.13
N LEU A 119 -9.07 -3.18 -17.98
CA LEU A 119 -10.33 -3.35 -17.24
C LEU A 119 -10.92 -2.02 -16.72
N LEU A 120 -10.07 -1.01 -16.51
CA LEU A 120 -10.47 0.34 -16.08
C LEU A 120 -10.76 1.30 -17.25
N GLY A 121 -10.82 0.81 -18.47
CA GLY A 121 -11.16 1.62 -19.64
C GLY A 121 -9.99 1.98 -20.55
N GLY A 122 -8.83 1.37 -20.34
CA GLY A 122 -7.69 1.47 -21.23
C GLY A 122 -6.51 2.27 -20.67
N ARG A 123 -5.41 2.18 -21.38
CA ARG A 123 -4.15 2.78 -20.99
C ARG A 123 -4.11 4.26 -21.37
N TYR A 124 -4.31 5.14 -20.41
CA TYR A 124 -4.29 6.58 -20.64
C TYR A 124 -2.86 7.14 -20.84
N ARG A 125 -1.85 6.56 -20.15
CA ARG A 125 -0.44 6.94 -20.27
C ARG A 125 0.46 5.72 -20.23
N GLU A 126 1.47 5.69 -21.09
CA GLU A 126 2.50 4.65 -21.09
C GLU A 126 3.63 4.92 -20.11
N ARG A 127 3.87 6.20 -19.82
CA ARG A 127 4.91 6.65 -18.90
C ARG A 127 4.34 7.67 -17.93
N MET A 128 4.66 7.50 -16.66
CA MET A 128 4.28 8.41 -15.59
C MET A 128 5.54 9.16 -15.12
N ARG A 129 5.41 10.50 -15.04
CA ARG A 129 6.43 11.29 -14.35
C ARG A 129 6.31 11.04 -12.86
N THR A 130 7.40 10.62 -12.24
CA THR A 130 7.48 10.45 -10.78
C THR A 130 8.19 11.64 -10.15
N TYR A 131 7.93 11.87 -8.89
CA TYR A 131 8.71 12.73 -8.03
C TYR A 131 9.23 11.94 -6.82
N THR A 132 10.25 12.46 -6.17
CA THR A 132 10.76 11.90 -4.93
C THR A 132 10.91 12.99 -3.87
N TYR A 133 10.99 12.56 -2.61
CA TYR A 133 11.25 13.48 -1.49
C TYR A 133 12.74 13.72 -1.37
N ILE A 134 13.09 14.96 -0.99
CA ILE A 134 14.46 15.32 -0.64
C ILE A 134 14.65 15.03 0.85
N TYR A 135 15.44 14.02 1.15
CA TYR A 135 15.86 13.72 2.52
C TYR A 135 17.33 14.15 2.66
N ALA A 136 17.54 15.29 3.30
CA ALA A 136 18.87 15.74 3.70
C ALA A 136 19.21 15.08 5.05
N ASP A 137 20.45 14.64 5.21
CA ASP A 137 20.99 14.12 6.47
C ASP A 137 20.29 12.86 7.04
N LEU A 138 20.01 11.90 6.19
CA LEU A 138 19.72 10.55 6.68
C LEU A 138 21.05 9.86 7.02
N ALA A 139 21.61 10.19 8.19
CA ALA A 139 22.67 9.38 8.76
C ALA A 139 22.19 7.94 8.93
N GLU A 140 23.07 6.96 8.67
CA GLU A 140 22.77 5.56 8.89
C GLU A 140 22.19 5.36 10.30
N GLY A 141 20.97 4.77 10.37
CA GLY A 141 20.26 4.50 11.61
C GLY A 141 19.34 5.61 12.12
N SER A 142 19.25 6.78 11.47
CA SER A 142 18.20 7.73 11.79
C SER A 142 16.91 7.30 11.12
N MET A 143 15.86 7.07 11.93
CA MET A 143 14.51 7.03 11.34
C MET A 143 14.29 8.35 10.63
N ALA A 144 13.75 8.30 9.40
CA ALA A 144 13.28 9.50 8.73
C ALA A 144 12.27 10.17 9.67
N SER A 145 12.77 11.06 10.50
CA SER A 145 11.97 11.72 11.51
C SER A 145 11.01 12.64 10.78
N THR A 146 9.73 12.46 10.99
CA THR A 146 8.70 13.44 10.62
C THR A 146 8.95 14.80 11.27
N THR A 147 9.90 14.86 12.20
CA THR A 147 10.38 16.06 12.89
C THR A 147 11.78 16.48 12.48
N GLY A 148 12.32 15.93 11.37
CA GLY A 148 13.64 16.27 10.86
C GLY A 148 13.80 17.78 10.68
N ASN A 149 14.91 18.30 11.15
CA ASN A 149 15.24 19.73 11.15
C ASN A 149 15.71 20.17 9.74
N TRP A 150 14.83 19.96 8.77
CA TRP A 150 15.06 20.24 7.32
C TRP A 150 15.50 21.70 7.08
N SER A 151 15.03 22.61 7.93
CA SER A 151 15.26 24.04 7.78
C SER A 151 16.68 24.47 8.17
N ASN A 152 17.46 23.61 8.80
CA ASN A 152 18.76 23.99 9.36
C ASN A 152 19.96 23.51 8.54
N ASN A 153 19.74 22.83 7.39
CA ASN A 153 20.82 22.37 6.52
C ASN A 153 20.50 22.62 5.02
N PRO A 154 20.43 23.87 4.57
CA PRO A 154 20.12 24.19 3.18
C PRO A 154 21.15 23.66 2.19
N GLU A 155 22.43 23.57 2.56
CA GLU A 155 23.50 23.02 1.73
C GLU A 155 23.30 21.52 1.49
N GLY A 156 23.01 20.75 2.54
CA GLY A 156 22.70 19.30 2.45
C GLY A 156 21.46 19.05 1.60
N VAL A 157 20.41 19.87 1.74
CA VAL A 157 19.21 19.78 0.89
C VAL A 157 19.57 20.03 -0.58
N ALA A 158 20.39 21.03 -0.86
CA ALA A 158 20.83 21.35 -2.22
C ALA A 158 21.69 20.23 -2.83
N GLU A 159 22.56 19.59 -2.03
CA GLU A 159 23.37 18.46 -2.47
C GLU A 159 22.49 17.22 -2.78
N ALA A 160 21.57 16.88 -1.88
CA ALA A 160 20.62 15.80 -2.08
C ALA A 160 19.76 16.03 -3.33
N ALA A 161 19.31 17.28 -3.57
CA ALA A 161 18.56 17.63 -4.76
C ALA A 161 19.39 17.43 -6.04
N ARG A 162 20.66 17.87 -6.08
CA ARG A 162 21.55 17.66 -7.23
C ARG A 162 21.76 16.19 -7.52
N ARG A 163 21.97 15.37 -6.48
CA ARG A 163 22.11 13.91 -6.63
C ARG A 163 20.87 13.31 -7.26
N LEU A 164 19.68 13.59 -6.72
CA LEU A 164 18.41 13.06 -7.23
C LEU A 164 18.12 13.49 -8.67
N VAL A 165 18.45 14.72 -9.04
CA VAL A 165 18.40 15.18 -10.45
C VAL A 165 19.37 14.39 -11.33
N GLY A 166 20.58 14.12 -10.82
CA GLY A 166 21.57 13.28 -11.52
C GLY A 166 21.11 11.83 -11.71
N GLU A 167 20.28 11.30 -10.80
CA GLU A 167 19.63 9.99 -10.90
C GLU A 167 18.44 9.97 -11.88
N GLY A 168 18.05 11.13 -12.42
CA GLY A 168 17.01 11.25 -13.45
C GLY A 168 15.64 11.70 -12.94
N PHE A 169 15.48 12.04 -11.67
CA PHE A 169 14.23 12.61 -11.17
C PHE A 169 14.03 14.03 -11.71
N THR A 170 12.82 14.28 -12.23
CA THR A 170 12.42 15.60 -12.77
C THR A 170 11.44 16.34 -11.88
N GLY A 171 11.03 15.76 -10.77
CA GLY A 171 10.20 16.32 -9.72
C GLY A 171 10.78 16.00 -8.35
N LEU A 172 10.91 17.02 -7.51
CA LEU A 172 11.41 16.89 -6.13
C LEU A 172 10.42 17.57 -5.18
N LYS A 173 10.31 17.05 -3.95
CA LYS A 173 9.42 17.57 -2.91
C LYS A 173 10.15 17.65 -1.57
#